data_7cabe36b3b21c12585e2e2728f73fb59
#
_entry.id   7cabe36b3b21c12585e2e2728f73fb59
#
_cell.length_a   1.000
_cell.length_b   1.000
_cell.length_c   1.000
_cell.angle_alpha   90.00
_cell.angle_beta   90.00
_cell.angle_gamma   90.00
#
_symmetry.space_group_name_H-M   'P 1'
#
loop_
_entity.id
_entity.type
_entity.pdbx_description
1 polymer ?
#
loop_
_entity_poly.entity_id
_entity_poly.type
_entity_poly.pdbx_seq_one_letter_code
_entity_poly.pdbx_strand_id
1 'polypeptide(L)'
;MMFFGTFAVNSFAGGKTEKNMEGKVAVAATFDAMKELTKIVGKDKVYVHTIIPPGVEAHDFEPKAGDLKFLMQAKAVVYNGLGMEPWLTDALHAVKKDTIKSICASNGIKPIELAEGHHHHHHHHHHHEDGHDHDDHDDDDHDHDDHEAVDPHAWLSLESAKVMVKNIADGLSDIDPVNAAFYKGNAEAFIAEADTLLAQYRSNFAQVTNRRFVTGHAAFGYLCRDFGLEQSSVRDVFSDGEPSAQQLAKLVDYCNQYGIKVVFSENAASPQVSATLAKEVGASVQTIYTIESAEDGLSYMDRMISNIKKIYKSLAQ
;
A
#
# COMPACT_ATOMS: atom_id res chain seq x y z
N MET A 1 -30.75 53.19 20.76
CA MET A 1 -30.64 52.58 19.44
C MET A 1 -29.40 51.65 19.49
N MET A 2 -29.61 50.38 19.86
CA MET A 2 -28.53 49.38 20.01
C MET A 2 -28.51 48.52 18.75
N PHE A 3 -27.40 48.52 18.04
CA PHE A 3 -27.13 47.64 16.92
C PHE A 3 -26.60 46.29 17.41
N PHE A 4 -27.37 45.22 17.25
CA PHE A 4 -26.91 43.85 17.39
C PHE A 4 -26.25 43.43 16.08
N GLY A 5 -24.94 43.31 16.07
CA GLY A 5 -24.19 42.71 14.98
C GLY A 5 -24.22 41.18 15.13
N THR A 6 -24.89 40.49 14.20
CA THR A 6 -24.86 39.05 14.08
C THR A 6 -23.54 38.60 13.42
N PHE A 7 -22.67 37.95 14.20
CA PHE A 7 -21.52 37.25 13.66
C PHE A 7 -21.99 35.99 12.96
N ALA A 8 -21.90 35.95 11.64
CA ALA A 8 -22.07 34.76 10.85
C ALA A 8 -20.80 33.89 11.00
N VAL A 9 -20.93 32.76 11.71
CA VAL A 9 -19.87 31.73 11.79
C VAL A 9 -19.92 30.96 10.47
N ASN A 10 -18.88 31.12 9.65
CA ASN A 10 -18.68 30.36 8.43
C ASN A 10 -18.35 28.89 8.76
N SER A 11 -19.36 28.03 8.71
CA SER A 11 -19.27 26.56 8.74
C SER A 11 -19.01 26.01 7.33
N PHE A 12 -17.82 26.13 6.76
CA PHE A 12 -17.63 25.84 5.33
C PHE A 12 -16.90 24.53 4.97
N ALA A 13 -16.60 23.63 5.90
CA ALA A 13 -15.96 22.35 5.58
C ALA A 13 -16.73 21.08 6.02
N GLY A 14 -17.54 21.13 7.09
CA GLY A 14 -18.23 19.96 7.66
C GLY A 14 -19.43 19.46 6.82
N GLY A 15 -20.22 20.36 6.25
CA GLY A 15 -21.52 20.03 5.67
C GLY A 15 -21.50 19.20 4.38
N LYS A 16 -20.42 19.23 3.58
CA LYS A 16 -20.32 18.38 2.37
C LYS A 16 -19.95 16.93 2.72
N THR A 17 -19.08 16.74 3.71
CA THR A 17 -18.65 15.41 4.15
C THR A 17 -19.79 14.67 4.83
N GLU A 18 -20.52 15.31 5.73
CA GLU A 18 -21.69 14.74 6.42
C GLU A 18 -22.80 14.31 5.44
N LYS A 19 -23.10 15.12 4.43
CA LYS A 19 -24.09 14.78 3.40
C LYS A 19 -23.68 13.57 2.54
N ASN A 20 -22.37 13.39 2.30
CA ASN A 20 -21.87 12.26 1.53
C ASN A 20 -21.84 10.94 2.34
N MET A 21 -21.91 11.03 3.67
CA MET A 21 -21.91 9.88 4.58
C MET A 21 -23.33 9.39 4.91
N GLU A 22 -24.37 10.17 4.58
CA GLU A 22 -25.76 9.86 4.94
C GLU A 22 -26.19 8.52 4.34
N GLY A 23 -26.62 7.58 5.20
CA GLY A 23 -27.04 6.24 4.82
C GLY A 23 -25.93 5.28 4.41
N LYS A 24 -24.65 5.65 4.59
CA LYS A 24 -23.50 4.83 4.24
C LYS A 24 -22.69 4.43 5.46
N VAL A 25 -21.99 3.30 5.38
CA VAL A 25 -20.99 2.91 6.38
C VAL A 25 -19.74 3.74 6.17
N ALA A 26 -19.33 4.51 7.18
CA ALA A 26 -18.09 5.28 7.16
C ALA A 26 -16.91 4.35 7.40
N VAL A 27 -15.98 4.29 6.45
CA VAL A 27 -14.79 3.42 6.49
C VAL A 27 -13.53 4.28 6.29
N ALA A 28 -12.57 4.16 7.19
CA ALA A 28 -11.23 4.67 6.99
C ALA A 28 -10.41 3.62 6.22
N ALA A 29 -9.64 4.06 5.24
CA ALA A 29 -8.65 3.22 4.56
C ALA A 29 -7.27 3.84 4.76
N THR A 30 -6.24 3.04 4.96
CA THR A 30 -4.91 3.57 5.25
C THR A 30 -4.33 4.31 4.05
N PHE A 31 -4.36 3.72 2.87
CA PHE A 31 -3.87 4.33 1.62
C PHE A 31 -4.75 3.96 0.42
N ASP A 32 -4.38 4.40 -0.79
CA ASP A 32 -5.29 4.37 -1.94
C ASP A 32 -5.70 2.96 -2.36
N ALA A 33 -4.80 1.97 -2.36
CA ALA A 33 -5.17 0.59 -2.70
C ALA A 33 -6.23 0.04 -1.75
N MET A 34 -6.11 0.28 -0.44
CA MET A 34 -7.11 -0.14 0.55
C MET A 34 -8.44 0.54 0.33
N LYS A 35 -8.42 1.84 -0.01
CA LYS A 35 -9.63 2.59 -0.37
C LYS A 35 -10.30 2.04 -1.62
N GLU A 36 -9.54 1.79 -2.68
CA GLU A 36 -10.11 1.31 -3.94
C GLU A 36 -10.67 -0.11 -3.80
N LEU A 37 -9.98 -1.04 -3.12
CA LEU A 37 -10.49 -2.37 -2.82
C LEU A 37 -11.76 -2.31 -1.94
N THR A 38 -11.80 -1.41 -0.96
CA THR A 38 -12.99 -1.19 -0.14
C THR A 38 -14.16 -0.67 -0.97
N LYS A 39 -13.91 0.24 -1.92
CA LYS A 39 -14.95 0.73 -2.84
C LYS A 39 -15.44 -0.33 -3.81
N ILE A 40 -14.58 -1.23 -4.29
CA ILE A 40 -14.98 -2.36 -5.12
C ILE A 40 -16.01 -3.22 -4.39
N VAL A 41 -15.77 -3.51 -3.13
CA VAL A 41 -16.66 -4.33 -2.29
C VAL A 41 -17.91 -3.56 -1.86
N GLY A 42 -17.72 -2.35 -1.33
CA GLY A 42 -18.78 -1.59 -0.66
C GLY A 42 -19.63 -0.74 -1.59
N LYS A 43 -19.11 -0.34 -2.76
CA LYS A 43 -19.75 0.56 -3.75
C LYS A 43 -20.46 1.74 -3.08
N ASP A 44 -21.77 1.89 -3.35
CA ASP A 44 -22.62 2.97 -2.83
C ASP A 44 -23.02 2.83 -1.34
N LYS A 45 -22.76 1.66 -0.73
CA LYS A 45 -23.09 1.39 0.68
C LYS A 45 -22.01 1.92 1.65
N VAL A 46 -20.84 2.28 1.15
CA VAL A 46 -19.73 2.78 1.98
C VAL A 46 -19.34 4.21 1.60
N TYR A 47 -18.88 4.97 2.58
CA TYR A 47 -18.11 6.19 2.38
C TYR A 47 -16.70 5.92 2.84
N VAL A 48 -15.74 5.94 1.92
CA VAL A 48 -14.34 5.60 2.24
C VAL A 48 -13.49 6.87 2.20
N HIS A 49 -12.76 7.09 3.29
CA HIS A 49 -11.77 8.17 3.43
C HIS A 49 -10.38 7.58 3.64
N THR A 50 -9.40 8.11 2.91
CA THR A 50 -8.00 7.69 3.01
C THR A 50 -7.30 8.47 4.12
N ILE A 51 -6.57 7.78 5.01
CA ILE A 51 -5.82 8.42 6.11
C ILE A 51 -4.56 9.06 5.58
N ILE A 52 -3.75 8.33 4.80
CA ILE A 52 -2.54 8.85 4.15
C ILE A 52 -2.95 9.76 3.00
N PRO A 53 -2.54 11.05 3.03
CA PRO A 53 -2.89 11.99 1.96
C PRO A 53 -2.27 11.60 0.62
N PRO A 54 -2.90 11.95 -0.52
CA PRO A 54 -2.30 11.72 -1.83
C PRO A 54 -0.93 12.36 -1.97
N GLY A 55 0.03 11.63 -2.56
CA GLY A 55 1.39 12.07 -2.79
C GLY A 55 2.33 11.95 -1.58
N VAL A 56 1.85 11.40 -0.46
CA VAL A 56 2.68 11.04 0.69
C VAL A 56 3.11 9.60 0.55
N GLU A 57 4.38 9.33 0.79
CA GLU A 57 4.97 7.98 0.80
C GLU A 57 4.36 7.18 1.96
N ALA A 58 3.85 6.00 1.67
CA ALA A 58 3.08 5.24 2.65
C ALA A 58 3.96 4.58 3.72
N HIS A 59 5.20 4.21 3.36
CA HIS A 59 6.17 3.59 4.28
C HIS A 59 6.66 4.56 5.36
N ASP A 60 6.82 5.84 5.00
CA ASP A 60 7.36 6.89 5.88
C ASP A 60 6.27 7.71 6.57
N PHE A 61 5.01 7.29 6.47
CA PHE A 61 3.89 8.07 6.99
C PHE A 61 3.80 8.01 8.51
N GLU A 62 3.88 9.19 9.13
CA GLU A 62 3.57 9.42 10.54
C GLU A 62 2.28 10.24 10.69
N PRO A 63 1.22 9.70 11.32
CA PRO A 63 -0.06 10.38 11.40
C PRO A 63 -0.01 11.57 12.36
N LYS A 64 -0.55 12.71 11.93
CA LYS A 64 -0.81 13.88 12.78
C LYS A 64 -2.24 13.82 13.31
N ALA A 65 -2.52 14.53 14.39
CA ALA A 65 -3.86 14.58 14.98
C ALA A 65 -4.97 14.98 13.98
N GLY A 66 -4.62 15.74 12.93
CA GLY A 66 -5.53 16.09 11.83
C GLY A 66 -5.94 14.90 10.98
N ASP A 67 -5.01 14.01 10.70
CA ASP A 67 -5.19 12.84 9.83
C ASP A 67 -6.09 11.79 10.50
N LEU A 68 -6.06 11.74 11.84
CA LEU A 68 -6.83 10.79 12.65
C LEU A 68 -8.29 11.21 12.91
N LYS A 69 -8.68 12.45 12.55
CA LYS A 69 -10.05 12.94 12.81
C LYS A 69 -11.14 12.05 12.23
N PHE A 70 -10.90 11.47 11.05
CA PHE A 70 -11.88 10.63 10.41
C PHE A 70 -12.05 9.28 11.14
N LEU A 71 -10.99 8.75 11.77
CA LEU A 71 -11.07 7.52 12.57
C LEU A 71 -12.11 7.64 13.69
N MET A 72 -12.28 8.84 14.27
CA MET A 72 -13.29 9.07 15.30
C MET A 72 -14.73 8.90 14.80
N GLN A 73 -14.98 9.02 13.50
CA GLN A 73 -16.31 8.89 12.87
C GLN A 73 -16.48 7.54 12.17
N ALA A 74 -15.39 6.88 11.80
CA ALA A 74 -15.40 5.63 11.06
C ALA A 74 -16.00 4.48 11.89
N LYS A 75 -16.67 3.57 11.22
CA LYS A 75 -17.18 2.28 11.76
C LYS A 75 -16.12 1.18 11.61
N ALA A 76 -15.29 1.28 10.59
CA ALA A 76 -14.18 0.38 10.34
C ALA A 76 -12.95 1.13 9.85
N VAL A 77 -11.78 0.51 10.05
CA VAL A 77 -10.54 0.84 9.36
C VAL A 77 -10.10 -0.38 8.56
N VAL A 78 -9.82 -0.17 7.26
CA VAL A 78 -9.23 -1.16 6.36
C VAL A 78 -7.76 -0.80 6.17
N TYR A 79 -6.89 -1.75 6.47
CA TYR A 79 -5.44 -1.60 6.39
C TYR A 79 -4.81 -2.82 5.72
N ASN A 80 -3.60 -2.64 5.18
CA ASN A 80 -2.91 -3.71 4.49
C ASN A 80 -2.46 -4.81 5.47
N GLY A 81 -1.75 -4.44 6.54
CA GLY A 81 -0.98 -5.37 7.38
C GLY A 81 0.42 -5.63 6.80
N LEU A 82 1.04 -6.76 7.16
CA LEU A 82 2.39 -7.13 6.71
C LEU A 82 3.45 -6.05 7.04
N GLY A 83 3.26 -5.32 8.15
CA GLY A 83 4.18 -4.26 8.58
C GLY A 83 4.04 -2.91 7.86
N MET A 84 3.07 -2.75 6.95
CA MET A 84 2.87 -1.50 6.18
C MET A 84 2.45 -0.32 7.05
N GLU A 85 1.69 -0.56 8.12
CA GLU A 85 1.14 0.49 8.98
C GLU A 85 1.55 0.30 10.44
N PRO A 86 2.84 0.50 10.80
CA PRO A 86 3.31 0.31 12.17
C PRO A 86 2.64 1.29 13.15
N TRP A 87 2.24 2.46 12.67
CA TRP A 87 1.59 3.53 13.43
C TRP A 87 0.11 3.26 13.78
N LEU A 88 -0.54 2.27 13.15
CA LEU A 88 -2.01 2.12 13.23
C LEU A 88 -2.51 1.75 14.62
N THR A 89 -1.81 0.89 15.33
CA THR A 89 -2.18 0.47 16.69
C THR A 89 -2.20 1.68 17.63
N ASP A 90 -1.16 2.50 17.61
CA ASP A 90 -1.08 3.70 18.46
C ASP A 90 -2.15 4.74 18.06
N ALA A 91 -2.40 4.89 16.75
CA ALA A 91 -3.45 5.76 16.25
C ALA A 91 -4.84 5.35 16.75
N LEU A 92 -5.15 4.05 16.76
CA LEU A 92 -6.42 3.52 17.28
C LEU A 92 -6.54 3.73 18.80
N HIS A 93 -5.47 3.52 19.56
CA HIS A 93 -5.43 3.83 20.98
C HIS A 93 -5.64 5.32 21.27
N ALA A 94 -5.00 6.20 20.48
CA ALA A 94 -5.11 7.66 20.64
C ALA A 94 -6.55 8.18 20.43
N VAL A 95 -7.31 7.60 19.50
CA VAL A 95 -8.72 7.99 19.27
C VAL A 95 -9.67 7.39 20.29
N LYS A 96 -9.20 6.55 21.22
CA LYS A 96 -9.99 5.92 22.32
C LYS A 96 -11.33 5.35 21.86
N LYS A 97 -11.32 4.66 20.72
CA LYS A 97 -12.54 4.13 20.12
C LYS A 97 -12.48 2.62 20.00
N ASP A 98 -12.84 1.93 21.09
CA ASP A 98 -12.85 0.47 21.19
C ASP A 98 -13.88 -0.21 20.26
N THR A 99 -14.70 0.59 19.57
CA THR A 99 -15.80 0.07 18.72
C THR A 99 -15.48 0.12 17.23
N ILE A 100 -14.29 0.58 16.82
CA ILE A 100 -13.90 0.57 15.41
C ILE A 100 -13.49 -0.85 15.00
N LYS A 101 -14.09 -1.36 13.94
CA LYS A 101 -13.69 -2.66 13.39
C LYS A 101 -12.39 -2.53 12.60
N SER A 102 -11.34 -3.20 13.04
CA SER A 102 -10.10 -3.31 12.28
C SER A 102 -10.20 -4.45 11.28
N ILE A 103 -9.96 -4.18 10.00
CA ILE A 103 -10.02 -5.13 8.89
C ILE A 103 -8.64 -5.20 8.25
N CYS A 104 -7.87 -6.24 8.61
CA CYS A 104 -6.59 -6.53 7.97
C CYS A 104 -6.86 -7.17 6.61
N ALA A 105 -6.58 -6.44 5.53
CA ALA A 105 -6.86 -6.92 4.18
C ALA A 105 -5.99 -8.11 3.79
N SER A 106 -4.72 -8.15 4.21
CA SER A 106 -3.79 -9.24 3.87
C SER A 106 -3.90 -10.48 4.74
N ASN A 107 -4.84 -10.51 5.69
CA ASN A 107 -4.97 -11.68 6.57
C ASN A 107 -5.12 -12.99 5.78
N GLY A 108 -4.27 -13.99 6.10
CA GLY A 108 -4.22 -15.28 5.39
C GLY A 108 -3.43 -15.27 4.07
N ILE A 109 -2.83 -14.16 3.66
CA ILE A 109 -1.87 -14.13 2.55
C ILE A 109 -0.53 -14.66 3.05
N LYS A 110 0.06 -15.61 2.30
CA LYS A 110 1.43 -16.05 2.58
C LYS A 110 2.41 -14.91 2.28
N PRO A 111 3.16 -14.40 3.26
CA PRO A 111 4.11 -13.32 3.03
C PRO A 111 5.26 -13.75 2.13
N ILE A 112 5.96 -12.77 1.57
CA ILE A 112 7.27 -12.93 0.95
C ILE A 112 8.29 -12.46 2.00
N GLU A 113 9.12 -13.38 2.47
CA GLU A 113 10.20 -13.13 3.41
C GLU A 113 11.33 -12.39 2.69
N LEU A 114 11.87 -11.34 3.32
CA LEU A 114 13.03 -10.64 2.80
C LEU A 114 14.29 -11.32 3.32
N ALA A 115 15.30 -11.48 2.43
CA ALA A 115 16.56 -12.10 2.83
C ALA A 115 17.24 -11.30 3.95
N GLU A 116 17.87 -11.98 4.90
CA GLU A 116 18.64 -11.36 5.97
C GLU A 116 19.66 -10.36 5.41
N GLY A 117 19.56 -9.11 5.81
CA GLY A 117 20.38 -7.99 5.33
C GLY A 117 19.64 -6.67 5.21
N HIS A 118 18.31 -6.68 5.28
CA HIS A 118 17.46 -5.48 5.23
C HIS A 118 16.95 -5.03 6.61
N HIS A 119 17.67 -5.34 7.68
CA HIS A 119 17.30 -4.89 9.03
C HIS A 119 17.62 -3.41 9.19
N HIS A 120 16.64 -2.55 9.03
CA HIS A 120 16.72 -1.17 9.46
C HIS A 120 16.41 -1.07 10.95
N HIS A 121 17.46 -0.98 11.76
CA HIS A 121 17.32 -0.63 13.16
C HIS A 121 16.89 0.83 13.26
N HIS A 122 15.62 1.08 13.55
CA HIS A 122 15.16 2.39 14.01
C HIS A 122 15.74 2.64 15.40
N HIS A 123 16.93 3.25 15.45
CA HIS A 123 17.48 3.76 16.70
C HIS A 123 16.69 5.01 17.11
N HIS A 124 15.75 4.85 18.01
CA HIS A 124 15.23 5.96 18.78
C HIS A 124 16.35 6.46 19.71
N HIS A 125 17.00 7.55 19.32
CA HIS A 125 17.89 8.28 20.20
C HIS A 125 17.08 8.99 21.27
N HIS A 126 16.90 8.35 22.43
CA HIS A 126 16.54 9.04 23.66
C HIS A 126 17.80 9.68 24.20
N HIS A 127 17.90 11.01 24.11
CA HIS A 127 18.85 11.77 24.89
C HIS A 127 18.38 11.75 26.35
N HIS A 128 19.08 11.02 27.19
CA HIS A 128 19.06 11.20 28.63
C HIS A 128 20.37 11.83 29.05
N GLU A 129 20.29 13.07 29.56
CA GLU A 129 21.33 13.67 30.39
C GLU A 129 21.20 13.15 31.82
N ASP A 130 22.32 12.65 32.31
CA ASP A 130 22.86 12.55 33.66
C ASP A 130 21.96 12.24 34.88
N GLY A 131 22.36 11.17 35.60
CA GLY A 131 22.47 11.23 37.04
C GLY A 131 21.95 10.04 37.88
N HIS A 132 22.88 9.20 38.33
CA HIS A 132 22.92 8.46 39.61
C HIS A 132 22.15 7.15 39.83
N ASP A 133 23.00 6.09 39.97
CA ASP A 133 23.05 5.02 40.97
C ASP A 133 21.79 4.30 41.47
N HIS A 134 21.82 3.01 41.32
CA HIS A 134 21.65 1.84 42.22
C HIS A 134 20.69 0.77 41.69
N ASP A 135 21.35 -0.38 41.48
CA ASP A 135 20.94 -1.76 41.77
C ASP A 135 19.44 -2.10 41.87
N ASP A 136 18.97 -2.89 40.91
CA ASP A 136 18.50 -4.25 41.15
C ASP A 136 18.14 -4.87 39.80
N HIS A 137 18.71 -6.04 39.53
CA HIS A 137 18.43 -6.90 38.40
C HIS A 137 17.08 -7.55 38.58
N ASP A 138 16.13 -7.20 37.69
CA ASP A 138 15.09 -8.11 37.24
C ASP A 138 15.32 -8.29 35.75
N ASP A 139 15.83 -9.46 35.37
CA ASP A 139 15.91 -9.93 33.98
C ASP A 139 14.50 -10.20 33.49
N ASP A 140 13.81 -9.16 33.03
CA ASP A 140 12.67 -9.31 32.16
C ASP A 140 13.21 -9.73 30.78
N ASP A 141 13.20 -11.04 30.52
CA ASP A 141 13.33 -11.63 29.20
C ASP A 141 12.26 -11.02 28.29
N HIS A 142 12.58 -9.88 27.70
CA HIS A 142 11.86 -9.41 26.53
C HIS A 142 12.21 -10.37 25.38
N ASP A 143 11.36 -11.36 25.17
CA ASP A 143 11.29 -12.10 23.93
C ASP A 143 11.15 -11.06 22.80
N HIS A 144 12.27 -10.66 22.25
CA HIS A 144 12.30 -10.00 20.95
C HIS A 144 11.91 -11.09 19.95
N ASP A 145 10.62 -11.17 19.67
CA ASP A 145 10.17 -11.83 18.45
C ASP A 145 10.87 -11.12 17.29
N ASP A 146 11.97 -11.71 16.83
CA ASP A 146 12.65 -11.36 15.58
C ASP A 146 11.65 -11.66 14.44
N HIS A 147 10.67 -10.77 14.24
CA HIS A 147 9.82 -10.83 13.08
C HIS A 147 10.67 -10.58 11.85
N GLU A 148 10.97 -11.65 11.11
CA GLU A 148 11.60 -11.55 9.81
C GLU A 148 10.87 -10.48 8.99
N ALA A 149 11.64 -9.54 8.43
CA ALA A 149 11.08 -8.49 7.61
C ALA A 149 10.41 -9.11 6.37
N VAL A 150 9.18 -8.70 6.09
CA VAL A 150 8.41 -9.22 4.96
C VAL A 150 8.09 -8.10 3.97
N ASP A 151 7.93 -8.46 2.70
CA ASP A 151 7.44 -7.55 1.67
C ASP A 151 5.95 -7.21 1.93
N PRO A 152 5.60 -5.94 2.17
CA PRO A 152 4.23 -5.54 2.46
C PRO A 152 3.34 -5.40 1.21
N HIS A 153 3.89 -5.36 -0.02
CA HIS A 153 3.21 -4.95 -1.26
C HIS A 153 2.24 -5.99 -1.83
N ALA A 154 1.52 -6.71 -0.96
CA ALA A 154 0.61 -7.78 -1.38
C ALA A 154 -0.53 -7.30 -2.29
N TRP A 155 -0.95 -6.04 -2.18
CA TRP A 155 -2.01 -5.46 -3.04
C TRP A 155 -1.63 -5.36 -4.51
N LEU A 156 -0.35 -5.49 -4.89
CA LEU A 156 0.10 -5.49 -6.29
C LEU A 156 0.03 -6.88 -6.96
N SER A 157 -0.62 -7.84 -6.33
CA SER A 157 -0.90 -9.18 -6.85
C SER A 157 -2.41 -9.38 -6.98
N LEU A 158 -2.87 -9.89 -8.12
CA LEU A 158 -4.28 -10.24 -8.29
C LEU A 158 -4.70 -11.43 -7.44
N GLU A 159 -3.81 -12.42 -7.21
CA GLU A 159 -4.08 -13.51 -6.27
C GLU A 159 -4.27 -13.02 -4.84
N SER A 160 -3.41 -12.10 -4.40
CA SER A 160 -3.53 -11.49 -3.07
C SER A 160 -4.77 -10.59 -2.97
N ALA A 161 -5.07 -9.80 -4.01
CA ALA A 161 -6.25 -8.94 -4.04
C ALA A 161 -7.57 -9.71 -3.92
N LYS A 162 -7.64 -10.95 -4.43
CA LYS A 162 -8.79 -11.85 -4.24
C LYS A 162 -9.02 -12.18 -2.76
N VAL A 163 -7.94 -12.39 -2.01
CA VAL A 163 -8.02 -12.60 -0.56
C VAL A 163 -8.44 -11.31 0.14
N MET A 164 -7.84 -10.18 -0.24
CA MET A 164 -8.13 -8.86 0.35
C MET A 164 -9.60 -8.47 0.21
N VAL A 165 -10.20 -8.62 -0.97
CA VAL A 165 -11.63 -8.29 -1.16
C VAL A 165 -12.55 -9.20 -0.36
N LYS A 166 -12.19 -10.45 -0.12
CA LYS A 166 -12.93 -11.35 0.78
C LYS A 166 -12.86 -10.87 2.22
N ASN A 167 -11.67 -10.57 2.72
CA ASN A 167 -11.48 -10.08 4.08
C ASN A 167 -12.25 -8.77 4.30
N ILE A 168 -12.22 -7.86 3.32
CA ILE A 168 -12.98 -6.60 3.36
C ILE A 168 -14.48 -6.89 3.35
N ALA A 169 -14.97 -7.80 2.49
CA ALA A 169 -16.39 -8.16 2.43
C ALA A 169 -16.90 -8.79 3.74
N ASP A 170 -16.11 -9.65 4.35
CA ASP A 170 -16.45 -10.26 5.63
C ASP A 170 -16.46 -9.20 6.74
N GLY A 171 -15.43 -8.35 6.83
CA GLY A 171 -15.37 -7.27 7.81
C GLY A 171 -16.50 -6.25 7.67
N LEU A 172 -16.89 -5.88 6.44
CA LEU A 172 -18.04 -5.01 6.18
C LEU A 172 -19.35 -5.70 6.53
N SER A 173 -19.47 -7.01 6.27
CA SER A 173 -20.67 -7.80 6.61
C SER A 173 -20.89 -7.88 8.13
N ASP A 174 -19.82 -7.91 8.93
CA ASP A 174 -19.90 -7.92 10.39
C ASP A 174 -20.53 -6.63 10.95
N ILE A 175 -20.22 -5.48 10.35
CA ILE A 175 -20.68 -4.16 10.82
C ILE A 175 -21.95 -3.66 10.12
N ASP A 176 -22.32 -4.26 9.01
CA ASP A 176 -23.52 -3.97 8.22
C ASP A 176 -24.13 -5.25 7.64
N PRO A 177 -24.71 -6.12 8.51
CA PRO A 177 -25.20 -7.43 8.10
C PRO A 177 -26.38 -7.37 7.12
N VAL A 178 -27.09 -6.26 7.04
CA VAL A 178 -28.19 -6.06 6.09
C VAL A 178 -27.68 -6.08 4.66
N ASN A 179 -26.47 -5.59 4.41
CA ASN A 179 -25.84 -5.54 3.11
C ASN A 179 -24.80 -6.67 2.88
N ALA A 180 -24.72 -7.67 3.76
CA ALA A 180 -23.68 -8.73 3.67
C ALA A 180 -23.68 -9.47 2.31
N ALA A 181 -24.86 -9.83 1.79
CA ALA A 181 -24.95 -10.48 0.48
C ALA A 181 -24.45 -9.57 -0.67
N PHE A 182 -24.68 -8.26 -0.56
CA PHE A 182 -24.20 -7.28 -1.54
C PHE A 182 -22.67 -7.19 -1.55
N TYR A 183 -22.04 -7.13 -0.36
CA TYR A 183 -20.57 -7.09 -0.25
C TYR A 183 -19.93 -8.36 -0.79
N LYS A 184 -20.43 -9.53 -0.41
CA LYS A 184 -19.94 -10.82 -0.88
C LYS A 184 -20.10 -10.99 -2.39
N GLY A 185 -21.24 -10.61 -2.96
CA GLY A 185 -21.46 -10.66 -4.40
C GLY A 185 -20.51 -9.74 -5.19
N ASN A 186 -20.18 -8.55 -4.66
CA ASN A 186 -19.19 -7.66 -5.29
C ASN A 186 -17.77 -8.25 -5.21
N ALA A 187 -17.39 -8.86 -4.09
CA ALA A 187 -16.10 -9.53 -3.95
C ALA A 187 -15.99 -10.71 -4.93
N GLU A 188 -17.04 -11.52 -5.06
CA GLU A 188 -17.09 -12.64 -6.01
C GLU A 188 -16.97 -12.17 -7.46
N ALA A 189 -17.62 -11.07 -7.83
CA ALA A 189 -17.51 -10.47 -9.17
C ALA A 189 -16.07 -10.02 -9.47
N PHE A 190 -15.40 -9.36 -8.52
CA PHE A 190 -14.00 -8.98 -8.64
C PHE A 190 -13.09 -10.21 -8.79
N ILE A 191 -13.32 -11.25 -7.99
CA ILE A 191 -12.53 -12.49 -8.03
C ILE A 191 -12.63 -13.15 -9.41
N ALA A 192 -13.84 -13.23 -9.98
CA ALA A 192 -14.04 -13.81 -11.30
C ALA A 192 -13.32 -13.01 -12.42
N GLU A 193 -13.29 -11.68 -12.32
CA GLU A 193 -12.53 -10.83 -13.23
C GLU A 193 -11.02 -11.05 -13.06
N ALA A 194 -10.52 -11.07 -11.82
CA ALA A 194 -9.12 -11.33 -11.51
C ALA A 194 -8.66 -12.72 -12.01
N ASP A 195 -9.48 -13.76 -11.82
CA ASP A 195 -9.18 -15.12 -12.31
C ASP A 195 -9.05 -15.16 -13.83
N THR A 196 -9.91 -14.44 -14.55
CA THR A 196 -9.85 -14.33 -16.00
C THR A 196 -8.54 -13.68 -16.46
N LEU A 197 -8.15 -12.57 -15.82
CA LEU A 197 -6.90 -11.87 -16.12
C LEU A 197 -5.67 -12.72 -15.77
N LEU A 198 -5.67 -13.38 -14.61
CA LEU A 198 -4.60 -14.28 -14.19
C LEU A 198 -4.40 -15.42 -15.20
N ALA A 199 -5.47 -16.09 -15.62
CA ALA A 199 -5.40 -17.17 -16.60
C ALA A 199 -4.84 -16.68 -17.95
N GLN A 200 -5.34 -15.54 -18.45
CA GLN A 200 -4.87 -14.93 -19.69
C GLN A 200 -3.38 -14.60 -19.65
N TYR A 201 -2.94 -13.88 -18.61
CA TYR A 201 -1.56 -13.39 -18.56
C TYR A 201 -0.56 -14.47 -18.14
N ARG A 202 -0.95 -15.47 -17.37
CA ARG A 202 -0.12 -16.66 -17.14
C ARG A 202 0.20 -17.37 -18.46
N SER A 203 -0.80 -17.53 -19.34
CA SER A 203 -0.60 -18.08 -20.67
C SER A 203 0.34 -17.22 -21.52
N ASN A 204 0.17 -15.90 -21.48
CA ASN A 204 1.00 -14.97 -22.24
C ASN A 204 2.45 -14.99 -21.74
N PHE A 205 2.68 -14.86 -20.43
CA PHE A 205 4.02 -14.89 -19.84
C PHE A 205 4.71 -16.25 -19.99
N ALA A 206 3.97 -17.36 -20.08
CA ALA A 206 4.55 -18.67 -20.33
C ALA A 206 5.31 -18.75 -21.68
N GLN A 207 4.99 -17.86 -22.63
CA GLN A 207 5.62 -17.80 -23.95
C GLN A 207 6.83 -16.88 -24.01
N VAL A 208 7.13 -16.13 -22.94
CA VAL A 208 8.25 -15.19 -22.89
C VAL A 208 9.48 -15.88 -22.32
N THR A 209 10.62 -15.72 -22.99
CA THR A 209 11.88 -16.33 -22.55
C THR A 209 12.59 -15.50 -21.47
N ASN A 210 12.67 -14.19 -21.65
CA ASN A 210 13.19 -13.29 -20.62
C ASN A 210 12.05 -12.91 -19.67
N ARG A 211 12.19 -13.22 -18.39
CA ARG A 211 11.19 -12.97 -17.34
C ARG A 211 11.59 -11.89 -16.36
N ARG A 212 12.61 -11.09 -16.73
CA ARG A 212 13.23 -10.09 -15.86
C ARG A 212 12.87 -8.68 -16.26
N PHE A 213 12.46 -7.88 -15.30
CA PHE A 213 12.20 -6.46 -15.49
C PHE A 213 12.78 -5.64 -14.34
N VAL A 214 12.90 -4.32 -14.55
CA VAL A 214 13.50 -3.40 -13.59
C VAL A 214 12.53 -2.26 -13.30
N THR A 215 12.40 -1.93 -12.01
CA THR A 215 11.55 -0.86 -11.48
C THR A 215 12.36 0.13 -10.65
N GLY A 216 11.79 1.27 -10.31
CA GLY A 216 12.39 2.21 -9.37
C GLY A 216 12.37 1.69 -7.94
N HIS A 217 11.33 0.94 -7.54
CA HIS A 217 11.08 0.42 -6.21
C HIS A 217 10.76 -1.09 -6.26
N ALA A 218 11.19 -1.84 -5.26
CA ALA A 218 11.02 -3.30 -5.19
C ALA A 218 9.63 -3.71 -4.69
N ALA A 219 8.56 -3.18 -5.27
CA ALA A 219 7.19 -3.39 -4.81
C ALA A 219 6.44 -4.56 -5.49
N PHE A 220 7.01 -5.18 -6.53
CA PHE A 220 6.26 -6.08 -7.40
C PHE A 220 6.51 -7.57 -7.13
N GLY A 221 7.05 -7.94 -5.95
CA GLY A 221 7.34 -9.32 -5.58
C GLY A 221 6.15 -10.26 -5.68
N TYR A 222 4.98 -9.84 -5.18
CA TYR A 222 3.76 -10.64 -5.26
C TYR A 222 3.21 -10.76 -6.69
N LEU A 223 3.33 -9.71 -7.52
CA LEU A 223 3.00 -9.81 -8.94
C LEU A 223 3.95 -10.79 -9.66
N CYS A 224 5.24 -10.74 -9.32
CA CYS A 224 6.21 -11.71 -9.84
C CYS A 224 5.82 -13.14 -9.49
N ARG A 225 5.35 -13.39 -8.28
CA ARG A 225 4.83 -14.70 -7.84
C ARG A 225 3.62 -15.14 -8.66
N ASP A 226 2.69 -14.24 -9.02
CA ASP A 226 1.51 -14.55 -9.82
C ASP A 226 1.85 -15.09 -11.22
N PHE A 227 2.93 -14.57 -11.80
CA PHE A 227 3.27 -14.81 -13.23
C PHE A 227 4.61 -15.49 -13.47
N GLY A 228 5.35 -15.84 -12.42
CA GLY A 228 6.67 -16.47 -12.52
C GLY A 228 7.70 -15.51 -13.13
N LEU A 229 7.70 -14.26 -12.72
CA LEU A 229 8.62 -13.21 -13.13
C LEU A 229 9.69 -12.95 -12.07
N GLU A 230 10.71 -12.20 -12.45
CA GLU A 230 11.78 -11.72 -11.56
C GLU A 230 11.89 -10.21 -11.69
N GLN A 231 11.82 -9.51 -10.56
CA GLN A 231 12.04 -8.07 -10.46
C GLN A 231 13.45 -7.80 -9.96
N SER A 232 14.11 -6.78 -10.53
CA SER A 232 15.19 -6.02 -9.91
C SER A 232 14.79 -4.56 -9.80
N SER A 233 15.40 -3.79 -8.91
CA SER A 233 14.96 -2.43 -8.61
C SER A 233 16.10 -1.49 -8.28
N VAL A 234 15.85 -0.19 -8.44
CA VAL A 234 16.78 0.88 -8.08
C VAL A 234 16.86 1.03 -6.56
N ARG A 235 15.71 0.96 -5.89
CA ARG A 235 15.55 1.01 -4.43
C ARG A 235 14.93 -0.29 -3.93
N ASP A 236 15.18 -0.63 -2.69
CA ASP A 236 14.67 -1.85 -2.08
C ASP A 236 13.18 -1.75 -1.68
N VAL A 237 12.70 -2.73 -0.92
CA VAL A 237 11.28 -2.90 -0.57
C VAL A 237 10.73 -1.75 0.27
N PHE A 238 11.53 -1.15 1.14
CA PHE A 238 11.10 -0.05 2.01
C PHE A 238 11.39 1.33 1.42
N SER A 239 11.87 1.41 0.19
CA SER A 239 12.19 2.65 -0.51
C SER A 239 13.21 3.56 0.17
N ASP A 240 13.98 3.03 1.12
CA ASP A 240 14.91 3.81 1.93
C ASP A 240 16.07 4.38 1.12
N GLY A 241 16.17 5.71 1.15
CA GLY A 241 17.31 6.48 0.67
C GLY A 241 17.58 6.43 -0.85
N GLU A 242 18.62 7.16 -1.25
CA GLU A 242 19.13 7.11 -2.62
C GLU A 242 20.09 5.93 -2.78
N PRO A 243 20.05 5.19 -3.91
CA PRO A 243 20.94 4.07 -4.13
C PRO A 243 22.41 4.53 -4.19
N SER A 244 23.30 3.74 -3.61
CA SER A 244 24.73 3.99 -3.71
C SER A 244 25.23 3.81 -5.15
N ALA A 245 26.37 4.44 -5.48
CA ALA A 245 27.00 4.26 -6.79
C ALA A 245 27.33 2.79 -7.11
N GLN A 246 27.64 1.98 -6.09
CA GLN A 246 27.90 0.56 -6.28
C GLN A 246 26.62 -0.23 -6.60
N GLN A 247 25.49 0.09 -5.97
CA GLN A 247 24.19 -0.53 -6.29
C GLN A 247 23.76 -0.20 -7.71
N LEU A 248 23.91 1.08 -8.13
CA LEU A 248 23.62 1.50 -9.51
C LEU A 248 24.51 0.79 -10.52
N ALA A 249 25.82 0.65 -10.27
CA ALA A 249 26.73 -0.08 -11.16
C ALA A 249 26.30 -1.54 -11.33
N LYS A 250 25.96 -2.25 -10.24
CA LYS A 250 25.43 -3.62 -10.30
C LYS A 250 24.14 -3.72 -11.10
N LEU A 251 23.26 -2.71 -10.99
CA LEU A 251 22.01 -2.69 -11.73
C LEU A 251 22.22 -2.41 -13.22
N VAL A 252 23.22 -1.58 -13.59
CA VAL A 252 23.66 -1.40 -14.99
C VAL A 252 24.15 -2.73 -15.57
N ASP A 253 25.01 -3.45 -14.85
CA ASP A 253 25.50 -4.76 -15.27
C ASP A 253 24.35 -5.76 -15.45
N TYR A 254 23.39 -5.78 -14.51
CA TYR A 254 22.19 -6.60 -14.61
C TYR A 254 21.35 -6.26 -15.87
N CYS A 255 21.09 -4.98 -16.11
CA CYS A 255 20.35 -4.54 -17.27
C CYS A 255 21.03 -4.97 -18.59
N ASN A 256 22.35 -4.81 -18.68
CA ASN A 256 23.12 -5.20 -19.84
C ASN A 256 23.14 -6.73 -20.05
N GLN A 257 23.34 -7.49 -18.96
CA GLN A 257 23.37 -8.96 -18.98
C GLN A 257 22.05 -9.55 -19.47
N TYR A 258 20.92 -9.00 -19.03
CA TYR A 258 19.59 -9.52 -19.36
C TYR A 258 18.88 -8.76 -20.46
N GLY A 259 19.55 -7.80 -21.09
CA GLY A 259 19.02 -7.06 -22.25
C GLY A 259 17.77 -6.25 -21.92
N ILE A 260 17.71 -5.62 -20.74
CA ILE A 260 16.57 -4.82 -20.29
C ILE A 260 16.39 -3.62 -21.22
N LYS A 261 15.21 -3.47 -21.81
CA LYS A 261 14.85 -2.40 -22.75
C LYS A 261 13.94 -1.33 -22.14
N VAL A 262 13.34 -1.63 -20.99
CA VAL A 262 12.43 -0.73 -20.28
C VAL A 262 12.79 -0.74 -18.80
N VAL A 263 13.00 0.45 -18.25
CA VAL A 263 13.06 0.68 -16.79
C VAL A 263 11.73 1.32 -16.40
N PHE A 264 11.02 0.68 -15.47
CA PHE A 264 9.78 1.22 -14.96
C PHE A 264 10.04 2.20 -13.81
N SER A 265 9.32 3.32 -13.81
CA SER A 265 9.40 4.34 -12.77
C SER A 265 8.00 4.60 -12.21
N GLU A 266 7.91 4.69 -10.90
CA GLU A 266 6.70 5.06 -10.17
C GLU A 266 6.60 6.60 -10.09
N ASN A 267 5.37 7.14 -10.02
CA ASN A 267 5.18 8.59 -9.94
C ASN A 267 5.64 9.19 -8.59
N ALA A 268 5.55 8.41 -7.51
CA ALA A 268 5.96 8.84 -6.17
C ALA A 268 7.49 8.73 -5.94
N ALA A 269 8.17 7.85 -6.68
CA ALA A 269 9.61 7.66 -6.57
C ALA A 269 10.39 8.72 -7.37
N SER A 270 11.66 8.94 -7.01
CA SER A 270 12.54 9.87 -7.75
C SER A 270 12.71 9.44 -9.23
N PRO A 271 12.05 10.07 -10.19
CA PRO A 271 12.13 9.68 -11.59
C PRO A 271 13.52 9.91 -12.20
N GLN A 272 14.34 10.73 -11.53
CA GLN A 272 15.69 11.09 -12.01
C GLN A 272 16.65 9.89 -11.99
N VAL A 273 16.59 9.04 -10.96
CA VAL A 273 17.48 7.88 -10.83
C VAL A 273 17.10 6.82 -11.88
N SER A 274 15.82 6.52 -12.04
CA SER A 274 15.33 5.62 -13.09
C SER A 274 15.67 6.13 -14.50
N ALA A 275 15.56 7.44 -14.74
CA ALA A 275 15.95 8.06 -16.00
C ALA A 275 17.46 7.97 -16.27
N THR A 276 18.28 8.16 -15.22
CA THR A 276 19.74 8.03 -15.32
C THR A 276 20.14 6.60 -15.66
N LEU A 277 19.58 5.61 -14.95
CA LEU A 277 19.81 4.20 -15.24
C LEU A 277 19.41 3.85 -16.69
N ALA A 278 18.19 4.22 -17.09
CA ALA A 278 17.70 3.94 -18.43
C ALA A 278 18.60 4.53 -19.53
N LYS A 279 19.08 5.76 -19.34
CA LYS A 279 20.02 6.40 -20.25
C LYS A 279 21.35 5.65 -20.35
N GLU A 280 21.89 5.20 -19.22
CA GLU A 280 23.18 4.49 -19.18
C GLU A 280 23.11 3.16 -19.93
N VAL A 281 22.00 2.44 -19.83
CA VAL A 281 21.82 1.13 -20.45
C VAL A 281 21.11 1.17 -21.81
N GLY A 282 20.80 2.36 -22.33
CA GLY A 282 20.09 2.54 -23.59
C GLY A 282 18.64 2.04 -23.58
N ALA A 283 18.00 2.03 -22.39
CA ALA A 283 16.60 1.64 -22.21
C ALA A 283 15.66 2.85 -22.25
N SER A 284 14.36 2.61 -22.42
CA SER A 284 13.31 3.61 -22.27
C SER A 284 12.74 3.60 -20.85
N VAL A 285 12.20 4.74 -20.38
CA VAL A 285 11.46 4.83 -19.13
C VAL A 285 9.97 4.73 -19.40
N GLN A 286 9.26 3.93 -18.63
CA GLN A 286 7.79 3.86 -18.64
C GLN A 286 7.26 3.94 -17.21
N THR A 287 6.11 4.61 -17.05
CA THR A 287 5.44 4.69 -15.73
C THR A 287 4.78 3.36 -15.38
N ILE A 288 4.89 2.95 -14.10
CA ILE A 288 4.19 1.84 -13.49
C ILE A 288 3.50 2.33 -12.21
N TYR A 289 2.42 1.67 -11.77
CA TYR A 289 1.63 2.09 -10.60
C TYR A 289 1.93 1.22 -9.39
N THR A 290 2.32 1.84 -8.26
CA THR A 290 2.36 1.18 -6.96
C THR A 290 0.99 1.19 -6.25
N ILE A 291 0.07 2.03 -6.70
CA ILE A 291 -1.30 2.16 -6.17
C ILE A 291 -1.33 2.55 -4.67
N GLU A 292 -0.26 3.14 -4.19
CA GLU A 292 -0.19 3.70 -2.83
C GLU A 292 -0.91 5.04 -2.75
N SER A 293 -0.92 5.78 -3.85
CA SER A 293 -1.52 7.10 -3.95
C SER A 293 -2.52 7.18 -5.11
N ALA A 294 -3.51 8.07 -4.99
CA ALA A 294 -4.45 8.38 -6.07
C ALA A 294 -3.77 9.27 -7.11
N GLU A 295 -3.45 8.74 -8.28
CA GLU A 295 -2.63 9.44 -9.26
C GLU A 295 -3.44 10.04 -10.42
N ASP A 296 -4.31 9.26 -11.05
CA ASP A 296 -4.89 9.60 -12.35
C ASP A 296 -6.40 9.37 -12.47
N GLY A 297 -7.06 9.03 -11.38
CA GLY A 297 -8.49 8.74 -11.34
C GLY A 297 -8.88 7.38 -11.94
N LEU A 298 -7.91 6.55 -12.31
CA LEU A 298 -8.14 5.17 -12.74
C LEU A 298 -8.52 4.28 -11.55
N SER A 299 -9.31 3.24 -11.82
CA SER A 299 -9.64 2.23 -10.83
C SER A 299 -8.42 1.36 -10.47
N TYR A 300 -8.49 0.66 -9.35
CA TYR A 300 -7.50 -0.36 -8.98
C TYR A 300 -7.26 -1.35 -10.13
N MET A 301 -8.33 -1.90 -10.71
CA MET A 301 -8.23 -2.90 -11.78
C MET A 301 -7.60 -2.33 -13.07
N ASP A 302 -7.93 -1.09 -13.45
CA ASP A 302 -7.33 -0.44 -14.63
C ASP A 302 -5.81 -0.27 -14.46
N ARG A 303 -5.35 0.12 -13.26
CA ARG A 303 -3.93 0.25 -12.94
C ARG A 303 -3.22 -1.10 -12.95
N MET A 304 -3.81 -2.15 -12.34
CA MET A 304 -3.27 -3.51 -12.38
C MET A 304 -3.16 -4.04 -13.82
N ILE A 305 -4.19 -3.87 -14.63
CA ILE A 305 -4.17 -4.25 -16.04
C ILE A 305 -3.10 -3.47 -16.80
N SER A 306 -2.95 -2.17 -16.53
CA SER A 306 -1.89 -1.33 -17.13
C SER A 306 -0.51 -1.86 -16.79
N ASN A 307 -0.25 -2.15 -15.51
CA ASN A 307 1.01 -2.70 -15.03
C ASN A 307 1.35 -4.02 -15.73
N ILE A 308 0.44 -4.98 -15.68
CA ILE A 308 0.63 -6.32 -16.28
C ILE A 308 0.88 -6.20 -17.79
N LYS A 309 0.11 -5.36 -18.51
CA LYS A 309 0.27 -5.12 -19.95
C LYS A 309 1.62 -4.51 -20.30
N LYS A 310 2.08 -3.50 -19.53
CA LYS A 310 3.36 -2.83 -19.76
C LYS A 310 4.53 -3.78 -19.51
N ILE A 311 4.50 -4.53 -18.41
CA ILE A 311 5.51 -5.55 -18.10
C ILE A 311 5.53 -6.59 -19.22
N TYR A 312 4.39 -7.17 -19.59
CA TYR A 312 4.31 -8.15 -20.67
C TYR A 312 4.92 -7.61 -21.98
N LYS A 313 4.54 -6.40 -22.40
CA LYS A 313 5.07 -5.79 -23.63
C LYS A 313 6.57 -5.56 -23.57
N SER A 314 7.14 -5.22 -22.42
CA SER A 314 8.59 -5.03 -22.28
C SER A 314 9.38 -6.34 -22.40
N LEU A 315 8.76 -7.48 -22.06
CA LEU A 315 9.38 -8.80 -22.07
C LEU A 315 9.14 -9.56 -23.40
N ALA A 316 8.12 -9.20 -24.16
CA ALA A 316 7.75 -9.82 -25.44
C ALA A 316 8.42 -9.17 -26.66
N GLN A 317 9.44 -8.32 -26.46
CA GLN A 317 10.20 -7.63 -27.52
C GLN A 317 11.30 -8.48 -28.11
#